data_22d0a3dbe7f95f102b6abb3bd89ff4ed
#
_entry.id   22d0a3dbe7f95f102b6abb3bd89ff4ed
#
_cell.length_a   1.000
_cell.length_b   1.000
_cell.length_c   1.000
_cell.angle_alpha   90.00
_cell.angle_beta   90.00
_cell.angle_gamma   90.00
#
_symmetry.space_group_name_H-M   'P 1'
#
loop_
_entity.id
_entity.type
_entity.pdbx_description
1 polymer ?
#
loop_
_entity_poly.entity_id
_entity_poly.type
_entity_poly.pdbx_seq_one_letter_code
_entity_poly.pdbx_strand_id
1 'polypeptide(L)'
;MIKIFKPCDFHVHLREGDLAKQVLAENNKHFQKILIMPNLNIPVTNSKLLNKYRNHLLKNNKNLEILFTIYLNQNCSIRELSEMKKKKLFFSVKLYPQNATTNSSSGVIDIKKMTKFFEFLEKNEVPLCVHGEHVQFNDDPFERE
;
A
#
# COMPACT_ATOMS: atom_id res chain seq x y z
N MET A 1 11.82 0.80 34.80
CA MET A 1 10.88 1.21 33.72
C MET A 1 11.67 1.23 32.43
N ILE A 2 11.22 0.46 31.43
CA ILE A 2 11.85 0.47 30.10
C ILE A 2 11.25 1.64 29.31
N LYS A 3 12.11 2.53 28.78
CA LYS A 3 11.71 3.62 27.88
C LYS A 3 12.10 3.23 26.46
N ILE A 4 11.14 3.27 25.56
CA ILE A 4 11.34 3.04 24.11
C ILE A 4 10.86 4.25 23.32
N PHE A 5 11.46 4.50 22.16
CA PHE A 5 10.91 5.46 21.20
C PHE A 5 9.57 4.94 20.66
N LYS A 6 8.69 5.87 20.27
CA LYS A 6 7.43 5.51 19.62
C LYS A 6 7.74 4.72 18.35
N PRO A 7 7.24 3.49 18.19
CA PRO A 7 7.60 2.64 17.05
C PRO A 7 7.01 3.13 15.73
N CYS A 8 7.42 2.47 14.64
CA CYS A 8 6.81 2.61 13.32
C CYS A 8 6.09 1.30 12.96
N ASP A 9 4.99 1.40 12.23
CA ASP A 9 4.33 0.24 11.63
C ASP A 9 4.33 0.37 10.11
N PHE A 10 5.02 -0.52 9.42
CA PHE A 10 5.14 -0.50 7.96
C PHE A 10 4.14 -1.44 7.24
N HIS A 11 3.05 -1.86 7.91
CA HIS A 11 2.00 -2.67 7.28
C HIS A 11 0.62 -2.42 7.90
N VAL A 12 0.02 -1.28 7.62
CA VAL A 12 -1.27 -0.90 8.23
C VAL A 12 -2.39 -0.85 7.20
N HIS A 13 -3.51 -1.49 7.49
CA HIS A 13 -4.75 -1.42 6.72
C HIS A 13 -5.74 -0.46 7.40
N LEU A 14 -5.77 0.80 6.98
CA LEU A 14 -6.73 1.77 7.54
C LEU A 14 -8.16 1.59 7.02
N ARG A 15 -8.33 0.95 5.85
CA ARG A 15 -9.62 0.82 5.17
C ARG A 15 -10.19 2.18 4.74
N GLU A 16 -11.53 2.34 4.74
CA GLU A 16 -12.23 3.52 4.21
C GLU A 16 -13.27 4.04 5.20
N GLY A 17 -13.82 5.21 4.94
CA GLY A 17 -14.91 5.80 5.70
C GLY A 17 -14.59 6.06 7.18
N ASP A 18 -15.55 5.83 8.05
CA ASP A 18 -15.40 6.07 9.48
C ASP A 18 -14.48 5.07 10.16
N LEU A 19 -14.40 3.84 9.64
CA LEU A 19 -13.44 2.85 10.12
C LEU A 19 -12.00 3.35 9.95
N ALA A 20 -11.67 3.97 8.81
CA ALA A 20 -10.35 4.54 8.60
C ALA A 20 -10.00 5.60 9.63
N LYS A 21 -10.96 6.44 10.03
CA LYS A 21 -10.74 7.46 11.06
C LYS A 21 -10.47 6.85 12.43
N GLN A 22 -11.23 5.81 12.79
CA GLN A 22 -11.07 5.12 14.08
C GLN A 22 -9.73 4.42 14.16
N VAL A 23 -9.36 3.64 13.14
CA VAL A 23 -8.07 2.94 13.06
C VAL A 23 -6.91 3.95 13.04
N LEU A 24 -7.04 5.06 12.31
CA LEU A 24 -6.04 6.13 12.29
C LEU A 24 -5.85 6.77 13.67
N ALA A 25 -6.95 7.05 14.38
CA ALA A 25 -6.90 7.62 15.73
C ALA A 25 -6.19 6.68 16.72
N GLU A 26 -6.41 5.38 16.59
CA GLU A 26 -5.73 4.38 17.42
C GLU A 26 -4.24 4.29 17.09
N ASN A 27 -3.88 4.21 15.80
CA ASN A 27 -2.48 4.23 15.36
C ASN A 27 -1.73 5.47 15.85
N ASN A 28 -2.37 6.63 15.87
CA ASN A 28 -1.77 7.88 16.33
C ASN A 28 -1.35 7.84 17.82
N LYS A 29 -1.99 7.00 18.64
CA LYS A 29 -1.59 6.81 20.05
C LYS A 29 -0.29 6.03 20.17
N HIS A 30 -0.08 5.04 19.30
CA HIS A 30 0.96 4.02 19.45
C HIS A 30 2.17 4.22 18.55
N PHE A 31 1.99 4.78 17.34
CA PHE A 31 3.03 4.90 16.33
C PHE A 31 3.40 6.35 16.04
N GLN A 32 4.66 6.59 15.66
CA GLN A 32 5.11 7.88 15.14
C GLN A 32 4.98 7.95 13.62
N LYS A 33 5.07 6.78 12.94
CA LYS A 33 5.04 6.65 11.48
C LYS A 33 4.35 5.35 11.10
N ILE A 34 3.51 5.40 10.05
CA ILE A 34 2.87 4.20 9.49
C ILE A 34 2.99 4.17 7.97
N LEU A 35 3.11 2.96 7.41
CA LEU A 35 2.98 2.72 5.97
C LEU A 35 1.63 2.06 5.70
N ILE A 36 0.75 2.77 5.00
CA ILE A 36 -0.60 2.29 4.76
C ILE A 36 -0.71 1.49 3.46
N MET A 37 -1.43 0.36 3.55
CA MET A 37 -1.66 -0.53 2.44
C MET A 37 -2.79 -0.02 1.53
N PRO A 38 -2.66 -0.19 0.19
CA PRO A 38 -3.52 0.45 -0.78
C PRO A 38 -4.73 -0.38 -1.23
N ASN A 39 -4.98 -1.55 -0.62
CA ASN A 39 -6.04 -2.49 -1.03
C ASN A 39 -7.41 -2.11 -0.43
N LEU A 40 -7.93 -1.00 -0.90
CA LEU A 40 -9.29 -0.51 -0.64
C LEU A 40 -10.31 -1.20 -1.57
N ASN A 41 -11.59 -0.93 -1.38
CA ASN A 41 -12.64 -1.40 -2.31
C ASN A 41 -12.36 -0.94 -3.75
N ILE A 42 -11.89 0.30 -3.89
CA ILE A 42 -11.28 0.81 -5.13
C ILE A 42 -9.78 0.97 -4.85
N PRO A 43 -8.92 0.06 -5.36
CA PRO A 43 -7.49 0.09 -5.07
C PRO A 43 -6.82 1.40 -5.52
N VAL A 44 -5.87 1.87 -4.72
CA VAL A 44 -5.16 3.14 -5.00
C VAL A 44 -4.08 2.92 -6.06
N THR A 45 -4.46 2.99 -7.33
CA THR A 45 -3.59 2.70 -8.49
C THR A 45 -3.04 3.94 -9.18
N ASN A 46 -3.53 5.14 -8.86
CA ASN A 46 -3.19 6.38 -9.57
C ASN A 46 -3.23 7.61 -8.65
N SER A 47 -2.79 8.74 -9.18
CA SER A 47 -2.69 10.02 -8.45
C SER A 47 -4.03 10.56 -7.97
N LYS A 48 -5.10 10.39 -8.76
CA LYS A 48 -6.45 10.84 -8.39
C LYS A 48 -6.98 10.11 -7.17
N LEU A 49 -6.88 8.77 -7.18
CA LEU A 49 -7.30 7.92 -6.08
C LEU A 49 -6.43 8.16 -4.84
N LEU A 50 -5.12 8.29 -5.03
CA LEU A 50 -4.20 8.62 -3.94
C LEU A 50 -4.55 9.95 -3.28
N ASN A 51 -4.75 11.01 -4.05
CA ASN A 51 -5.09 12.33 -3.51
C ASN A 51 -6.44 12.31 -2.77
N LYS A 52 -7.45 11.60 -3.30
CA LYS A 52 -8.73 11.41 -2.62
C LYS A 52 -8.53 10.76 -1.25
N TYR A 53 -7.75 9.69 -1.19
CA TYR A 53 -7.47 8.97 0.06
C TYR A 53 -6.65 9.81 1.05
N ARG A 54 -5.58 10.45 0.57
CA ARG A 54 -4.77 11.39 1.37
C ARG A 54 -5.62 12.48 2.01
N ASN A 55 -6.43 13.15 1.22
CA ASN A 55 -7.28 14.24 1.70
C ASN A 55 -8.28 13.78 2.78
N HIS A 56 -8.82 12.55 2.63
CA HIS A 56 -9.70 11.98 3.63
C HIS A 56 -9.00 11.72 4.96
N LEU A 57 -7.79 11.15 4.93
CA LEU A 57 -7.04 10.80 6.13
C LEU A 57 -6.40 12.02 6.81
N LEU A 58 -5.83 12.95 6.04
CA LEU A 58 -5.06 14.06 6.60
C LEU A 58 -5.92 15.14 7.26
N LYS A 59 -7.21 15.23 6.93
CA LYS A 59 -8.14 16.18 7.58
C LYS A 59 -8.19 16.04 9.10
N ASN A 60 -8.01 14.84 9.62
CA ASN A 60 -8.15 14.51 11.04
C ASN A 60 -6.84 14.05 11.69
N ASN A 61 -5.73 14.09 10.95
CA ASN A 61 -4.43 13.65 11.44
C ASN A 61 -3.51 14.86 11.68
N LYS A 62 -2.97 14.99 12.92
CA LYS A 62 -2.09 16.09 13.29
C LYS A 62 -0.64 15.67 13.56
N ASN A 63 -0.40 14.44 14.03
CA ASN A 63 0.90 14.07 14.62
C ASN A 63 1.51 12.80 14.06
N LEU A 64 0.76 11.98 13.34
CA LEU A 64 1.23 10.72 12.77
C LEU A 64 1.77 10.93 11.37
N GLU A 65 3.01 10.54 11.12
CA GLU A 65 3.55 10.53 9.76
C GLU A 65 2.95 9.35 8.98
N ILE A 66 2.23 9.66 7.89
CA ILE A 66 1.59 8.65 7.03
C ILE A 66 2.35 8.53 5.73
N LEU A 67 2.95 7.37 5.51
CA LEU A 67 3.54 6.98 4.24
C LEU A 67 2.48 6.27 3.39
N PHE A 68 2.38 6.66 2.14
CA PHE A 68 1.37 6.13 1.21
C PHE A 68 1.98 5.11 0.27
N THR A 69 1.18 4.10 -0.07
CA THR A 69 1.56 3.02 -0.99
C THR A 69 0.65 3.02 -2.19
N ILE A 70 1.18 2.70 -3.36
CA ILE A 70 0.41 2.49 -4.59
C ILE A 70 0.16 1.00 -4.79
N TYR A 71 -1.08 0.66 -5.14
CA TYR A 71 -1.47 -0.69 -5.55
C TYR A 71 -0.97 -0.96 -6.97
N LEU A 72 0.00 -1.88 -7.11
CA LEU A 72 0.57 -2.23 -8.40
C LEU A 72 -0.29 -3.27 -9.10
N ASN A 73 -0.72 -2.96 -10.31
CA ASN A 73 -1.33 -3.91 -11.23
C ASN A 73 -1.07 -3.47 -12.69
N GLN A 74 -1.55 -4.26 -13.64
CA GLN A 74 -1.37 -4.01 -15.07
C GLN A 74 -2.00 -2.71 -15.59
N ASN A 75 -2.91 -2.09 -14.82
CA ASN A 75 -3.58 -0.83 -15.18
C ASN A 75 -2.81 0.41 -14.71
N CYS A 76 -1.71 0.24 -13.96
CA CYS A 76 -0.84 1.34 -13.57
C CYS A 76 -0.10 1.92 -14.79
N SER A 77 0.21 3.20 -14.74
CA SER A 77 1.02 3.88 -15.74
C SER A 77 2.39 4.23 -15.17
N ILE A 78 3.46 3.75 -15.81
CA ILE A 78 4.85 4.09 -15.43
C ILE A 78 5.08 5.60 -15.50
N ARG A 79 4.51 6.27 -16.52
CA ARG A 79 4.58 7.73 -16.63
C ARG A 79 3.97 8.42 -15.42
N GLU A 80 2.77 8.00 -15.02
CA GLU A 80 2.08 8.57 -13.86
C GLU A 80 2.83 8.26 -12.54
N LEU A 81 3.34 7.03 -12.38
CA LEU A 81 4.18 6.67 -11.24
C LEU A 81 5.42 7.57 -11.16
N SER A 82 6.07 7.85 -12.30
CA SER A 82 7.22 8.76 -12.36
C SER A 82 6.87 10.18 -11.90
N GLU A 83 5.73 10.71 -12.36
CA GLU A 83 5.27 12.04 -11.95
C GLU A 83 4.89 12.09 -10.46
N MET A 84 4.24 11.05 -9.95
CA MET A 84 3.91 10.94 -8.52
C MET A 84 5.18 10.82 -7.66
N LYS A 85 6.19 10.08 -8.11
CA LYS A 85 7.49 9.95 -7.42
C LYS A 85 8.20 11.31 -7.34
N LYS A 86 8.29 12.05 -8.45
CA LYS A 86 8.87 13.41 -8.49
C LYS A 86 8.21 14.35 -7.48
N LYS A 87 6.88 14.23 -7.32
CA LYS A 87 6.09 15.01 -6.36
C LYS A 87 6.10 14.44 -4.94
N LYS A 88 6.83 13.35 -4.69
CA LYS A 88 6.91 12.65 -3.39
C LYS A 88 5.53 12.30 -2.82
N LEU A 89 4.59 11.87 -3.66
CA LEU A 89 3.21 11.57 -3.25
C LEU A 89 3.06 10.21 -2.58
N PHE A 90 3.95 9.27 -2.87
CA PHE A 90 3.96 7.93 -2.29
C PHE A 90 5.38 7.51 -1.89
N PHE A 91 5.47 6.57 -0.99
CA PHE A 91 6.72 6.01 -0.48
C PHE A 91 7.08 4.69 -1.17
N SER A 92 6.13 3.79 -1.30
CA SER A 92 6.33 2.43 -1.81
C SER A 92 5.22 2.02 -2.78
N VAL A 93 5.43 0.87 -3.40
CA VAL A 93 4.44 0.19 -4.23
C VAL A 93 4.15 -1.16 -3.60
N LYS A 94 2.90 -1.63 -3.61
CA LYS A 94 2.48 -2.94 -3.10
C LYS A 94 1.93 -3.80 -4.22
N LEU A 95 2.50 -4.98 -4.37
CA LEU A 95 2.03 -6.04 -5.25
C LEU A 95 1.19 -7.02 -4.45
N TYR A 96 0.01 -7.31 -4.97
CA TYR A 96 -0.84 -8.41 -4.53
C TYR A 96 -1.01 -9.39 -5.70
N PRO A 97 -0.80 -10.69 -5.51
CA PRO A 97 -1.29 -11.68 -6.46
C PRO A 97 -2.83 -11.59 -6.53
N GLN A 98 -3.41 -11.82 -7.69
CA GLN A 98 -4.85 -11.75 -7.86
C GLN A 98 -5.55 -12.76 -6.93
N ASN A 99 -6.57 -12.30 -6.21
CA ASN A 99 -7.39 -13.09 -5.28
C ASN A 99 -6.65 -13.70 -4.07
N ALA A 100 -5.41 -13.30 -3.79
CA ALA A 100 -4.64 -13.83 -2.67
C ALA A 100 -5.14 -13.34 -1.30
N THR A 101 -5.76 -12.17 -1.23
CA THR A 101 -6.22 -11.57 0.02
C THR A 101 -7.41 -10.63 -0.18
N THR A 102 -7.89 -10.01 0.87
CA THR A 102 -8.99 -9.04 0.84
C THR A 102 -8.71 -7.91 -0.17
N ASN A 103 -9.70 -7.60 -1.02
CA ASN A 103 -9.64 -6.55 -2.05
C ASN A 103 -8.46 -6.72 -3.03
N SER A 104 -8.10 -7.98 -3.36
CA SER A 104 -7.02 -8.28 -4.31
C SER A 104 -7.51 -8.82 -5.67
N SER A 105 -8.79 -8.73 -5.97
CA SER A 105 -9.36 -9.15 -7.27
C SER A 105 -8.75 -8.44 -8.48
N SER A 106 -8.26 -7.20 -8.28
CA SER A 106 -7.53 -6.42 -9.29
C SER A 106 -6.01 -6.65 -9.25
N GLY A 107 -5.54 -7.64 -8.50
CA GLY A 107 -4.12 -7.95 -8.32
C GLY A 107 -3.42 -8.43 -9.59
N VAL A 108 -2.15 -8.72 -9.46
CA VAL A 108 -1.29 -9.18 -10.56
C VAL A 108 -1.59 -10.64 -10.87
N ILE A 109 -1.94 -10.92 -12.12
CA ILE A 109 -2.21 -12.29 -12.63
C ILE A 109 -0.91 -12.95 -13.05
N ASP A 110 -0.05 -12.20 -13.74
CA ASP A 110 1.20 -12.70 -14.31
C ASP A 110 2.35 -11.74 -13.95
N ILE A 111 3.18 -12.17 -13.05
CA ILE A 111 4.31 -11.37 -12.57
C ILE A 111 5.32 -11.04 -13.67
N LYS A 112 5.45 -11.90 -14.69
CA LYS A 112 6.38 -11.68 -15.83
C LYS A 112 5.98 -10.44 -16.64
N LYS A 113 4.69 -10.10 -16.69
CA LYS A 113 4.20 -8.90 -17.37
C LYS A 113 4.51 -7.61 -16.62
N MET A 114 4.99 -7.72 -15.38
CA MET A 114 5.32 -6.58 -14.53
C MET A 114 6.79 -6.14 -14.64
N THR A 115 7.61 -6.80 -15.44
CA THR A 115 9.06 -6.55 -15.56
C THR A 115 9.40 -5.06 -15.74
N LYS A 116 8.72 -4.35 -16.65
CA LYS A 116 8.94 -2.91 -16.88
C LYS A 116 8.65 -2.06 -15.64
N PHE A 117 7.70 -2.48 -14.81
CA PHE A 117 7.43 -1.80 -13.54
C PHE A 117 8.55 -2.06 -12.54
N PHE A 118 9.07 -3.29 -12.46
CA PHE A 118 10.19 -3.62 -11.58
C PHE A 118 11.45 -2.86 -11.95
N GLU A 119 11.78 -2.79 -13.23
CA GLU A 119 12.88 -1.97 -13.74
C GLU A 119 12.71 -0.48 -13.37
N PHE A 120 11.48 0.04 -13.48
CA PHE A 120 11.19 1.41 -13.06
C PHE A 120 11.38 1.60 -11.55
N LEU A 121 10.88 0.66 -10.71
CA LEU A 121 11.01 0.74 -9.26
C LEU A 121 12.48 0.68 -8.82
N GLU A 122 13.26 -0.24 -9.38
CA GLU A 122 14.70 -0.38 -9.15
C GLU A 122 15.45 0.91 -9.51
N LYS A 123 15.29 1.38 -10.76
CA LYS A 123 15.95 2.60 -11.25
C LYS A 123 15.63 3.85 -10.42
N ASN A 124 14.45 3.90 -9.80
CA ASN A 124 13.99 5.06 -9.03
C ASN A 124 14.05 4.83 -7.52
N GLU A 125 14.66 3.74 -7.06
CA GLU A 125 14.80 3.41 -5.63
C GLU A 125 13.44 3.46 -4.90
N VAL A 126 12.39 2.87 -5.53
CA VAL A 126 11.06 2.77 -4.94
C VAL A 126 10.90 1.41 -4.28
N PRO A 127 10.68 1.33 -2.97
CA PRO A 127 10.46 0.06 -2.29
C PRO A 127 9.26 -0.68 -2.85
N LEU A 128 9.42 -1.99 -3.10
CA LEU A 128 8.35 -2.91 -3.46
C LEU A 128 7.98 -3.76 -2.24
N CYS A 129 6.75 -3.62 -1.79
CA CYS A 129 6.14 -4.51 -0.81
C CYS A 129 5.38 -5.62 -1.55
N VAL A 130 5.51 -6.86 -1.14
CA VAL A 130 4.85 -7.99 -1.77
C VAL A 130 3.92 -8.68 -0.78
N HIS A 131 2.75 -9.14 -1.24
CA HIS A 131 1.96 -10.15 -0.56
C HIS A 131 2.44 -11.51 -1.06
N GLY A 132 3.12 -12.27 -0.19
CA GLY A 132 3.91 -13.44 -0.55
C GLY A 132 3.12 -14.75 -0.60
N GLU A 133 1.82 -14.69 -0.88
CA GLU A 133 1.01 -15.90 -1.05
C GLU A 133 0.93 -16.34 -2.51
N HIS A 134 1.03 -17.64 -2.72
CA HIS A 134 0.72 -18.31 -3.97
C HIS A 134 -0.73 -18.81 -3.93
N VAL A 135 -1.53 -18.46 -4.93
CA VAL A 135 -2.95 -18.84 -4.98
C VAL A 135 -3.20 -19.75 -6.17
N GLN A 136 -3.21 -21.07 -5.94
CA GLN A 136 -3.77 -22.02 -6.88
C GLN A 136 -5.04 -22.65 -6.30
N PHE A 137 -5.93 -23.13 -7.16
CA PHE A 137 -7.29 -23.59 -6.79
C PHE A 137 -7.32 -24.73 -5.76
N ASN A 138 -6.22 -25.49 -5.63
CA ASN A 138 -6.10 -26.64 -4.75
C ASN A 138 -5.01 -26.50 -3.67
N ASP A 139 -4.45 -25.29 -3.45
CA ASP A 139 -3.40 -25.13 -2.47
C ASP A 139 -3.96 -25.24 -1.05
N ASP A 140 -3.29 -26.02 -0.21
CA ASP A 140 -3.50 -25.97 1.23
C ASP A 140 -3.24 -24.55 1.72
N PRO A 141 -4.16 -23.91 2.47
CA PRO A 141 -3.94 -22.57 3.01
C PRO A 141 -2.64 -22.41 3.80
N PHE A 142 -2.14 -23.50 4.41
CA PHE A 142 -0.88 -23.48 5.18
C PHE A 142 0.39 -23.63 4.31
N GLU A 143 0.25 -23.95 3.02
CA GLU A 143 1.37 -24.08 2.09
C GLU A 143 1.47 -22.92 1.09
N ARG A 144 0.70 -21.85 1.29
CA ARG A 144 0.64 -20.71 0.34
C ARG A 144 1.76 -19.69 0.50
N GLU A 145 2.50 -19.73 1.60
CA GLU A 145 3.62 -18.82 1.90
C GLU A 145 4.98 -19.43 1.60
#